data_c86f57af1d49b7c32a8fe09464e16f20
#
_entry.id   c86f57af1d49b7c32a8fe09464e16f20
#
_cell.length_a   1.000
_cell.length_b   1.000
_cell.length_c   1.000
_cell.angle_alpha   90.00
_cell.angle_beta   90.00
_cell.angle_gamma   90.00
#
_symmetry.space_group_name_H-M   'P 1'
#
loop_
_entity.id
_entity.type
_entity.pdbx_description
1 polymer ?
#
loop_
_entity_poly.entity_id
_entity_poly.type
_entity_poly.pdbx_seq_one_letter_code
_entity_poly.pdbx_strand_id
1 'polypeptide(L)'
;MKKSLKAAARGTVFPYAGEKWVVLEHEPAGRTLCLRLDLIPDKPFDENNCNNFATSSSKEWMNGPYLDNLIDAVKGPHAFLTTELDLTADDGLKDYGTCTVTIFSLTVDQYRRNRDVIPNADDWWWLSTAYSTAANGSEHSARSVDSDGTLNWNNAYRGGSGLRPACYLDSDLLIPVDDEDTGIGPQEAGTIVAELVEQFGGTYATGEQFTAEVSFLLGKLRALREAEVAHE
;
A
#
# COMPACT_ATOMS: atom_id res chain seq x y z
N MET A 1 17.93 9.68 -4.14
CA MET A 1 17.55 10.71 -3.12
C MET A 1 16.66 10.04 -2.07
N LYS A 2 16.45 10.64 -0.88
CA LYS A 2 15.48 10.14 0.11
C LYS A 2 14.50 11.26 0.44
N LYS A 3 13.20 10.92 0.58
CA LYS A 3 12.16 11.84 1.06
C LYS A 3 11.43 11.23 2.26
N SER A 4 10.79 12.07 3.07
CA SER A 4 9.90 11.61 4.13
C SER A 4 8.69 10.91 3.52
N LEU A 5 8.23 9.82 4.15
CA LEU A 5 7.05 9.06 3.71
C LEU A 5 5.80 9.94 3.57
N LYS A 6 5.62 10.93 4.46
CA LYS A 6 4.50 11.91 4.37
C LYS A 6 4.50 12.75 3.09
N ALA A 7 5.65 12.88 2.42
CA ALA A 7 5.77 13.60 1.15
C ALA A 7 5.60 12.70 -0.08
N ALA A 8 5.34 11.40 0.11
CA ALA A 8 5.07 10.48 -0.97
C ALA A 8 3.58 10.56 -1.37
N ALA A 9 3.28 10.59 -2.65
CA ALA A 9 1.91 10.55 -3.13
C ALA A 9 1.25 9.19 -2.79
N ARG A 10 -0.08 9.17 -2.65
CA ARG A 10 -0.84 7.91 -2.59
C ARG A 10 -0.57 7.10 -3.84
N GLY A 11 -0.43 5.79 -3.70
CA GLY A 11 -0.05 4.88 -4.79
C GLY A 11 1.47 4.75 -5.02
N THR A 12 2.31 5.59 -4.39
CA THR A 12 3.77 5.43 -4.47
C THR A 12 4.18 4.07 -3.93
N VAL A 13 4.99 3.34 -4.70
CA VAL A 13 5.61 2.08 -4.27
C VAL A 13 7.02 2.37 -3.77
N PHE A 14 7.36 1.85 -2.59
CA PHE A 14 8.68 2.03 -2.00
C PHE A 14 9.17 0.77 -1.27
N PRO A 15 10.49 0.53 -1.21
CA PRO A 15 11.07 -0.58 -0.45
C PRO A 15 11.25 -0.18 1.02
N TYR A 16 10.85 -1.07 1.94
CA TYR A 16 11.13 -0.96 3.36
C TYR A 16 11.09 -2.32 4.02
N ALA A 17 12.03 -2.60 4.93
CA ALA A 17 12.11 -3.86 5.68
C ALA A 17 12.16 -5.12 4.79
N GLY A 18 12.86 -5.06 3.65
CA GLY A 18 12.99 -6.18 2.71
C GLY A 18 11.77 -6.40 1.80
N GLU A 19 10.71 -5.61 1.95
CA GLU A 19 9.46 -5.73 1.19
C GLU A 19 9.17 -4.47 0.38
N LYS A 20 8.24 -4.55 -0.57
CA LYS A 20 7.69 -3.40 -1.29
C LYS A 20 6.32 -3.04 -0.74
N TRP A 21 6.11 -1.76 -0.49
CA TRP A 21 4.90 -1.21 0.09
C TRP A 21 4.28 -0.16 -0.82
N VAL A 22 2.96 -0.09 -0.84
CA VAL A 22 2.18 0.94 -1.53
C VAL A 22 1.64 1.92 -0.49
N VAL A 23 1.86 3.21 -0.68
CA VAL A 23 1.27 4.28 0.15
C VAL A 23 -0.22 4.35 -0.13
N LEU A 24 -1.05 4.16 0.88
CA LEU A 24 -2.51 4.23 0.76
C LEU A 24 -3.06 5.58 1.27
N GLU A 25 -2.80 5.90 2.52
CA GLU A 25 -3.44 7.04 3.18
C GLU A 25 -2.49 7.66 4.22
N HIS A 26 -2.38 8.99 4.23
CA HIS A 26 -1.69 9.73 5.30
C HIS A 26 -2.71 10.18 6.33
N GLU A 27 -2.50 9.83 7.60
CA GLU A 27 -3.37 10.22 8.69
C GLU A 27 -2.78 11.39 9.50
N PRO A 28 -3.64 12.28 10.05
CA PRO A 28 -3.20 13.47 10.79
C PRO A 28 -2.28 13.17 12.01
N ALA A 29 -2.35 11.94 12.55
CA ALA A 29 -1.54 11.50 13.68
C ALA A 29 -0.07 11.21 13.35
N GLY A 30 0.42 11.59 12.16
CA GLY A 30 1.81 11.35 11.74
C GLY A 30 2.08 9.89 11.39
N ARG A 31 1.07 9.17 10.93
CA ARG A 31 1.19 7.78 10.48
C ARG A 31 0.64 7.61 9.06
N THR A 32 1.24 6.72 8.30
CA THR A 32 0.86 6.41 6.93
C THR A 32 0.44 4.96 6.82
N LEU A 33 -0.78 4.71 6.32
CA LEU A 33 -1.25 3.38 5.99
C LEU A 33 -0.56 2.90 4.72
N CYS A 34 0.09 1.75 4.80
CA CYS A 34 0.78 1.11 3.70
C CYS A 34 0.28 -0.32 3.52
N LEU A 35 0.27 -0.79 2.27
CA LEU A 35 -0.09 -2.15 1.89
C LEU A 35 1.10 -2.81 1.20
N ARG A 36 1.42 -4.05 1.54
CA ARG A 36 2.42 -4.82 0.81
C ARG A 36 2.00 -4.94 -0.66
N LEU A 37 2.95 -4.74 -1.58
CA LEU A 37 2.67 -4.78 -3.02
C LEU A 37 2.25 -6.19 -3.46
N ASP A 38 3.04 -7.19 -3.10
CA ASP A 38 2.86 -8.57 -3.55
C ASP A 38 2.07 -9.40 -2.54
N LEU A 39 1.44 -10.48 -2.98
CA LEU A 39 0.79 -11.46 -2.12
C LEU A 39 1.82 -12.34 -1.41
N ILE A 40 1.43 -12.85 -0.25
CA ILE A 40 2.06 -13.99 0.42
C ILE A 40 1.13 -15.19 0.18
N PRO A 41 1.50 -16.12 -0.71
CA PRO A 41 0.59 -17.18 -1.14
C PRO A 41 0.36 -18.24 -0.07
N ASP A 42 -0.64 -19.09 -0.31
CA ASP A 42 -0.91 -20.32 0.44
C ASP A 42 -1.11 -20.11 1.95
N LYS A 43 -1.76 -19.00 2.32
CA LYS A 43 -2.07 -18.68 3.71
C LYS A 43 -3.59 -18.59 3.91
N PRO A 44 -4.19 -19.46 4.75
CA PRO A 44 -5.58 -19.28 5.14
C PRO A 44 -5.75 -18.04 6.01
N PHE A 45 -6.97 -17.54 6.12
CA PHE A 45 -7.32 -16.54 7.12
C PHE A 45 -7.19 -17.14 8.53
N ASP A 46 -7.75 -18.33 8.74
CA ASP A 46 -7.62 -19.06 10.00
C ASP A 46 -7.70 -20.59 9.77
N GLU A 47 -6.75 -21.33 10.33
CA GLU A 47 -6.66 -22.79 10.21
C GLU A 47 -7.86 -23.49 10.86
N ASN A 48 -8.50 -22.89 11.87
CA ASN A 48 -9.65 -23.42 12.57
C ASN A 48 -11.01 -22.97 11.99
N ASN A 49 -10.96 -22.31 10.81
CA ASN A 49 -12.15 -21.80 10.12
C ASN A 49 -12.96 -20.78 10.95
N CYS A 50 -12.31 -19.95 11.74
CA CYS A 50 -12.91 -18.84 12.46
C CYS A 50 -12.63 -17.52 11.76
N ASN A 51 -13.67 -16.73 11.53
CA ASN A 51 -13.52 -15.43 10.83
C ASN A 51 -13.27 -14.24 11.76
N ASN A 52 -13.03 -14.48 13.05
CA ASN A 52 -12.59 -13.45 13.99
C ASN A 52 -11.08 -13.20 13.83
N PHE A 53 -10.73 -12.07 13.24
CA PHE A 53 -9.33 -11.73 13.00
C PHE A 53 -8.51 -11.65 14.29
N ALA A 54 -9.09 -11.21 15.41
CA ALA A 54 -8.36 -11.10 16.68
C ALA A 54 -7.75 -12.42 17.16
N THR A 55 -8.37 -13.55 16.80
CA THR A 55 -7.97 -14.90 17.21
C THR A 55 -7.44 -15.76 16.06
N SER A 56 -7.34 -15.20 14.84
CA SER A 56 -6.96 -15.96 13.65
C SER A 56 -5.49 -16.33 13.62
N SER A 57 -5.17 -17.47 13.02
CA SER A 57 -3.81 -17.93 12.77
C SER A 57 -3.03 -16.97 11.86
N SER A 58 -3.70 -16.30 10.91
CA SER A 58 -3.07 -15.29 10.05
C SER A 58 -2.60 -14.07 10.86
N LYS A 59 -3.42 -13.57 11.79
CA LYS A 59 -3.03 -12.46 12.68
C LYS A 59 -1.86 -12.85 13.59
N GLU A 60 -1.89 -14.06 14.16
CA GLU A 60 -0.80 -14.57 14.99
C GLU A 60 0.50 -14.64 14.18
N TRP A 61 0.45 -15.21 13.00
CA TRP A 61 1.61 -15.31 12.11
C TRP A 61 2.13 -13.93 11.68
N MET A 62 1.23 -13.00 11.30
CA MET A 62 1.63 -11.66 10.88
C MET A 62 2.29 -10.84 11.99
N ASN A 63 1.84 -10.98 13.26
CA ASN A 63 2.38 -10.23 14.39
C ASN A 63 3.43 -11.00 15.21
N GLY A 64 3.81 -12.18 14.78
CA GLY A 64 4.92 -12.99 15.27
C GLY A 64 5.98 -13.15 14.19
N PRO A 65 6.17 -14.35 13.61
CA PRO A 65 7.30 -14.64 12.73
C PRO A 65 7.47 -13.69 11.54
N TYR A 66 6.37 -13.18 10.96
CA TYR A 66 6.46 -12.24 9.84
C TYR A 66 6.96 -10.86 10.28
N LEU A 67 6.39 -10.31 11.36
CA LEU A 67 6.84 -9.04 11.93
C LEU A 67 8.30 -9.11 12.40
N ASP A 68 8.70 -10.21 13.04
CA ASP A 68 10.09 -10.41 13.48
C ASP A 68 11.06 -10.34 12.30
N ASN A 69 10.74 -11.00 11.19
CA ASN A 69 11.54 -10.94 9.96
C ASN A 69 11.63 -9.52 9.38
N LEU A 70 10.53 -8.75 9.42
CA LEU A 70 10.53 -7.35 8.96
C LEU A 70 11.43 -6.47 9.84
N ILE A 71 11.35 -6.63 11.16
CA ILE A 71 12.17 -5.89 12.12
C ILE A 71 13.65 -6.23 11.94
N ASP A 72 14.01 -7.49 11.79
CA ASP A 72 15.37 -7.94 11.57
C ASP A 72 15.97 -7.36 10.27
N ALA A 73 15.14 -7.19 9.23
CA ALA A 73 15.57 -6.62 7.97
C ALA A 73 15.91 -5.11 8.05
N VAL A 74 15.36 -4.38 9.02
CA VAL A 74 15.58 -2.92 9.17
C VAL A 74 16.99 -2.57 9.67
N LYS A 75 17.65 -3.44 10.41
CA LYS A 75 18.99 -3.21 11.01
C LYS A 75 19.09 -1.93 11.87
N GLY A 76 18.00 -1.56 12.56
CA GLY A 76 17.94 -0.36 13.40
C GLY A 76 16.55 -0.13 13.95
N PRO A 77 16.25 1.08 14.47
CA PRO A 77 14.90 1.42 14.87
C PRO A 77 13.93 1.26 13.68
N HIS A 78 12.85 0.53 13.88
CA HIS A 78 11.82 0.34 12.86
C HIS A 78 10.73 1.40 12.96
N ALA A 79 10.03 1.65 11.83
CA ALA A 79 8.95 2.63 11.73
C ALA A 79 7.55 2.00 11.83
N PHE A 80 7.42 0.70 12.09
CA PHE A 80 6.13 0.05 12.25
C PHE A 80 5.44 0.53 13.53
N LEU A 81 4.19 0.95 13.39
CA LEU A 81 3.37 1.47 14.49
C LEU A 81 2.27 0.47 14.84
N THR A 82 2.10 0.26 16.14
CA THR A 82 0.97 -0.51 16.67
C THR A 82 -0.31 0.32 16.58
N THR A 83 -1.40 -0.33 16.19
CA THR A 83 -2.72 0.30 16.05
C THR A 83 -3.81 -0.56 16.69
N GLU A 84 -4.93 0.05 16.99
CA GLU A 84 -6.18 -0.63 17.31
C GLU A 84 -6.99 -0.75 16.02
N LEU A 85 -7.29 -1.98 15.60
CA LEU A 85 -8.08 -2.30 14.41
C LEU A 85 -9.51 -2.58 14.81
N ASP A 86 -10.47 -1.88 14.21
CA ASP A 86 -11.90 -2.14 14.36
C ASP A 86 -12.29 -3.42 13.58
N LEU A 87 -12.89 -4.38 14.27
CA LEU A 87 -13.33 -5.67 13.72
C LEU A 87 -14.84 -5.72 13.50
N THR A 88 -15.49 -4.58 13.35
CA THR A 88 -16.89 -4.53 12.91
C THR A 88 -17.04 -5.35 11.62
N ALA A 89 -17.95 -6.34 11.64
CA ALA A 89 -18.23 -7.18 10.49
C ALA A 89 -18.89 -6.36 9.36
N ASP A 90 -18.87 -6.88 8.12
CA ASP A 90 -19.37 -6.15 6.95
C ASP A 90 -20.88 -5.88 7.00
N ASP A 91 -21.64 -6.66 7.77
CA ASP A 91 -23.04 -6.45 8.07
C ASP A 91 -23.31 -5.50 9.26
N GLY A 92 -22.25 -4.95 9.87
CA GLY A 92 -22.30 -3.98 10.97
C GLY A 92 -22.33 -4.59 12.38
N LEU A 93 -22.26 -5.91 12.56
CA LEU A 93 -22.15 -6.55 13.86
C LEU A 93 -20.79 -6.25 14.50
N LYS A 94 -20.79 -5.98 15.83
CA LYS A 94 -19.62 -5.51 16.57
C LYS A 94 -19.09 -6.47 17.63
N ASP A 95 -19.52 -7.72 17.58
CA ASP A 95 -19.21 -8.73 18.60
C ASP A 95 -17.71 -9.01 18.72
N TYR A 96 -16.95 -8.80 17.65
CA TYR A 96 -15.49 -9.01 17.65
C TYR A 96 -14.70 -7.82 18.20
N GLY A 97 -15.38 -6.67 18.42
CA GLY A 97 -14.78 -5.48 19.04
C GLY A 97 -13.59 -4.92 18.26
N THR A 98 -12.46 -4.78 18.94
CA THR A 98 -11.20 -4.28 18.37
C THR A 98 -10.06 -5.22 18.70
N CYS A 99 -8.94 -5.13 17.96
CA CYS A 99 -7.70 -5.78 18.36
C CYS A 99 -6.47 -4.91 18.12
N THR A 100 -5.50 -5.02 19.02
CA THR A 100 -4.21 -4.34 18.91
C THR A 100 -3.28 -5.16 18.02
N VAL A 101 -2.76 -4.53 16.96
CA VAL A 101 -1.90 -5.17 15.95
C VAL A 101 -0.85 -4.19 15.43
N THR A 102 0.22 -4.72 14.86
CA THR A 102 1.22 -3.95 14.11
C THR A 102 1.12 -4.25 12.61
N ILE A 103 0.94 -5.52 12.25
CA ILE A 103 0.68 -5.96 10.88
C ILE A 103 -0.72 -6.58 10.82
N PHE A 104 -1.48 -6.24 9.77
CA PHE A 104 -2.87 -6.70 9.60
C PHE A 104 -3.23 -6.84 8.12
N SER A 105 -4.36 -7.49 7.83
CA SER A 105 -5.02 -7.35 6.52
C SER A 105 -5.92 -6.12 6.55
N LEU A 106 -6.05 -5.40 5.44
CA LEU A 106 -6.97 -4.24 5.39
C LEU A 106 -8.38 -4.64 5.81
N THR A 107 -9.08 -3.73 6.47
CA THR A 107 -10.54 -3.84 6.60
C THR A 107 -11.22 -3.56 5.25
N VAL A 108 -12.47 -4.00 5.08
CA VAL A 108 -13.28 -3.67 3.91
C VAL A 108 -13.37 -2.15 3.71
N ASP A 109 -13.52 -1.38 4.79
CA ASP A 109 -13.62 0.08 4.70
C ASP A 109 -12.30 0.75 4.30
N GLN A 110 -11.16 0.26 4.82
CA GLN A 110 -9.85 0.71 4.37
C GLN A 110 -9.63 0.39 2.89
N TYR A 111 -10.01 -0.81 2.45
CA TYR A 111 -9.96 -1.21 1.05
C TYR A 111 -10.80 -0.30 0.17
N ARG A 112 -12.08 -0.08 0.51
CA ARG A 112 -13.00 0.77 -0.25
C ARG A 112 -12.48 2.20 -0.40
N ARG A 113 -11.96 2.80 0.68
CA ARG A 113 -11.42 4.17 0.67
C ARG A 113 -10.18 4.33 -0.21
N ASN A 114 -9.41 3.26 -0.37
CA ASN A 114 -8.11 3.29 -1.05
C ASN A 114 -8.10 2.50 -2.37
N ARG A 115 -9.26 2.05 -2.85
CA ARG A 115 -9.38 1.19 -4.04
C ARG A 115 -8.71 1.80 -5.28
N ASP A 116 -8.75 3.11 -5.40
CA ASP A 116 -8.20 3.89 -6.52
C ASP A 116 -6.67 3.77 -6.66
N VAL A 117 -5.96 3.49 -5.58
CA VAL A 117 -4.49 3.38 -5.55
C VAL A 117 -3.97 1.97 -5.25
N ILE A 118 -4.87 1.03 -4.94
CA ILE A 118 -4.49 -0.37 -4.71
C ILE A 118 -4.41 -1.11 -6.04
N PRO A 119 -3.21 -1.54 -6.50
CA PRO A 119 -3.10 -2.34 -7.70
C PRO A 119 -3.76 -3.70 -7.49
N ASN A 120 -4.39 -4.24 -8.53
CA ASN A 120 -4.89 -5.59 -8.50
C ASN A 120 -3.74 -6.59 -8.27
N ALA A 121 -4.05 -7.71 -7.66
CA ALA A 121 -3.11 -8.79 -7.43
C ALA A 121 -3.38 -9.95 -8.41
N ASP A 122 -2.40 -10.83 -8.57
CA ASP A 122 -2.51 -11.98 -9.50
C ASP A 122 -3.51 -13.05 -9.02
N ASP A 123 -3.84 -13.03 -7.72
CA ASP A 123 -4.79 -13.95 -7.09
C ASP A 123 -5.64 -13.21 -6.04
N TRP A 124 -6.67 -13.86 -5.51
CA TRP A 124 -7.51 -13.29 -4.46
C TRP A 124 -6.79 -13.28 -3.10
N TRP A 125 -7.18 -12.39 -2.20
CA TRP A 125 -6.52 -12.21 -0.91
C TRP A 125 -7.49 -11.80 0.20
N TRP A 126 -7.12 -12.13 1.45
CA TRP A 126 -7.93 -11.91 2.63
C TRP A 126 -7.93 -10.47 3.13
N LEU A 127 -9.11 -9.99 3.53
CA LEU A 127 -9.30 -8.81 4.39
C LEU A 127 -9.49 -9.25 5.85
N SER A 128 -9.30 -8.34 6.82
CA SER A 128 -9.54 -8.63 8.24
C SER A 128 -11.03 -8.62 8.63
N THR A 129 -11.90 -8.13 7.77
CA THR A 129 -13.34 -8.00 8.04
C THR A 129 -14.06 -9.33 7.88
N ALA A 130 -14.77 -9.75 8.92
CA ALA A 130 -15.69 -10.87 8.84
C ALA A 130 -16.88 -10.55 7.92
N TYR A 131 -17.42 -11.57 7.21
CA TYR A 131 -18.67 -11.42 6.47
C TYR A 131 -19.84 -11.08 7.40
N SER A 132 -19.93 -11.81 8.50
CA SER A 132 -20.81 -11.64 9.65
C SER A 132 -20.15 -12.28 10.87
N THR A 133 -20.81 -12.35 12.00
CA THR A 133 -20.24 -12.92 13.23
C THR A 133 -20.96 -14.18 13.70
N ALA A 134 -20.42 -14.81 14.76
CA ALA A 134 -21.04 -15.95 15.43
C ALA A 134 -22.44 -15.61 15.97
N ALA A 135 -22.70 -14.37 16.36
CA ALA A 135 -24.03 -13.93 16.80
C ALA A 135 -25.12 -14.10 15.74
N ASN A 136 -24.73 -14.08 14.45
CA ASN A 136 -25.60 -14.35 13.29
C ASN A 136 -25.37 -15.75 12.67
N GLY A 137 -24.66 -16.67 13.38
CA GLY A 137 -24.38 -18.02 12.90
C GLY A 137 -23.47 -18.07 11.68
N SER A 138 -22.58 -17.10 11.50
CA SER A 138 -21.74 -16.93 10.30
C SER A 138 -20.26 -16.72 10.65
N GLU A 139 -19.74 -17.46 11.63
CA GLU A 139 -18.39 -17.39 12.15
C GLU A 139 -17.30 -17.97 11.25
N HIS A 140 -17.66 -18.41 10.04
CA HIS A 140 -16.72 -19.12 9.16
C HIS A 140 -16.27 -18.35 7.93
N SER A 141 -16.93 -17.25 7.59
CA SER A 141 -16.69 -16.53 6.33
C SER A 141 -16.03 -15.18 6.58
N ALA A 142 -14.84 -15.00 6.01
CA ALA A 142 -14.13 -13.73 5.99
C ALA A 142 -14.22 -13.06 4.61
N ARG A 143 -14.10 -11.74 4.58
CA ARG A 143 -14.07 -10.97 3.33
C ARG A 143 -12.74 -11.15 2.61
N SER A 144 -12.81 -11.11 1.29
CA SER A 144 -11.68 -11.21 0.39
C SER A 144 -11.81 -10.22 -0.76
N VAL A 145 -10.71 -10.01 -1.46
CA VAL A 145 -10.64 -9.25 -2.73
C VAL A 145 -10.20 -10.20 -3.81
N ASP A 146 -10.95 -10.30 -4.90
CA ASP A 146 -10.61 -11.12 -6.06
C ASP A 146 -9.52 -10.45 -6.92
N SER A 147 -8.92 -11.18 -7.84
CA SER A 147 -7.83 -10.69 -8.72
C SER A 147 -8.24 -9.50 -9.59
N ASP A 148 -9.53 -9.33 -9.89
CA ASP A 148 -10.08 -8.17 -10.60
C ASP A 148 -10.38 -6.97 -9.68
N GLY A 149 -10.19 -7.13 -8.36
CA GLY A 149 -10.45 -6.12 -7.34
C GLY A 149 -11.87 -6.09 -6.83
N THR A 150 -12.73 -7.03 -7.19
CA THR A 150 -14.08 -7.12 -6.61
C THR A 150 -14.04 -7.70 -5.20
N LEU A 151 -14.98 -7.24 -4.34
CA LEU A 151 -15.14 -7.80 -2.99
C LEU A 151 -15.91 -9.11 -3.04
N ASN A 152 -15.38 -10.10 -2.34
CA ASN A 152 -15.95 -11.42 -2.22
C ASN A 152 -15.87 -11.91 -0.76
N TRP A 153 -16.12 -13.17 -0.52
CA TRP A 153 -15.94 -13.86 0.76
C TRP A 153 -15.62 -15.34 0.54
N ASN A 154 -14.97 -15.93 1.51
CA ASN A 154 -14.73 -17.38 1.50
C ASN A 154 -14.65 -17.91 2.94
N ASN A 155 -14.71 -19.24 3.09
CA ASN A 155 -14.48 -19.89 4.38
C ASN A 155 -13.04 -19.67 4.83
N ALA A 156 -12.86 -19.27 6.08
CA ALA A 156 -11.58 -18.81 6.64
C ALA A 156 -10.44 -19.84 6.53
N TYR A 157 -10.73 -21.15 6.47
CA TYR A 157 -9.71 -22.20 6.34
C TYR A 157 -9.14 -22.34 4.92
N ARG A 158 -9.71 -21.68 3.91
CA ARG A 158 -9.24 -21.82 2.53
C ARG A 158 -7.81 -21.31 2.37
N GLY A 159 -6.89 -22.23 1.99
CA GLY A 159 -5.47 -21.94 1.80
C GLY A 159 -5.04 -21.65 0.37
N GLY A 160 -5.97 -21.66 -0.61
CA GLY A 160 -5.64 -21.40 -2.03
C GLY A 160 -5.59 -19.90 -2.38
N SER A 161 -5.39 -19.03 -1.41
CA SER A 161 -5.25 -17.59 -1.59
C SER A 161 -4.08 -17.06 -0.77
N GLY A 162 -3.93 -15.73 -0.77
CA GLY A 162 -2.84 -15.09 -0.07
C GLY A 162 -3.25 -14.10 1.01
N LEU A 163 -2.26 -13.75 1.83
CA LEU A 163 -2.31 -12.57 2.67
C LEU A 163 -1.66 -11.40 1.91
N ARG A 164 -2.21 -10.23 2.10
CA ARG A 164 -1.63 -8.97 1.65
C ARG A 164 -1.49 -8.05 2.85
N PRO A 165 -0.37 -8.15 3.58
CA PRO A 165 -0.18 -7.43 4.82
C PRO A 165 -0.24 -5.93 4.65
N ALA A 166 -0.88 -5.25 5.59
CA ALA A 166 -0.90 -3.81 5.74
C ALA A 166 -0.28 -3.41 7.08
N CYS A 167 0.21 -2.20 7.19
CA CYS A 167 0.73 -1.63 8.41
C CYS A 167 0.59 -0.11 8.42
N TYR A 168 0.66 0.48 9.60
CA TYR A 168 0.96 1.88 9.74
C TYR A 168 2.46 2.07 9.94
N LEU A 169 3.03 2.99 9.17
CA LEU A 169 4.42 3.43 9.32
C LEU A 169 4.46 4.87 9.81
N ASP A 170 5.50 5.20 10.58
CA ASP A 170 5.80 6.58 10.94
C ASP A 170 6.00 7.41 9.67
N SER A 171 5.25 8.50 9.55
CA SER A 171 5.25 9.37 8.36
C SER A 171 6.57 10.13 8.16
N ASP A 172 7.43 10.22 9.17
CA ASP A 172 8.76 10.80 9.07
C ASP A 172 9.83 9.80 8.59
N LEU A 173 9.47 8.53 8.39
CA LEU A 173 10.33 7.52 7.77
C LEU A 173 10.92 8.05 6.45
N LEU A 174 12.24 7.98 6.31
CA LEU A 174 12.93 8.35 5.07
C LEU A 174 12.92 7.17 4.10
N ILE A 175 12.17 7.31 3.03
CA ILE A 175 12.10 6.31 1.95
C ILE A 175 12.99 6.70 0.77
N PRO A 176 13.59 5.74 0.05
CA PRO A 176 14.26 6.03 -1.21
C PRO A 176 13.21 6.54 -2.22
N VAL A 177 13.61 7.54 -2.98
CA VAL A 177 12.84 8.00 -4.14
C VAL A 177 13.63 7.54 -5.34
N ASP A 178 13.02 6.73 -6.20
CA ASP A 178 13.56 6.53 -7.52
C ASP A 178 13.54 7.89 -8.21
N ASP A 179 14.64 8.28 -8.85
CA ASP A 179 14.75 9.58 -9.53
C ASP A 179 13.73 9.76 -10.68
N GLU A 180 12.91 8.73 -10.93
CA GLU A 180 11.84 8.73 -11.93
C GLU A 180 10.48 9.21 -11.40
N ASP A 181 10.29 9.40 -10.06
CA ASP A 181 9.03 9.98 -9.54
C ASP A 181 9.05 11.52 -9.70
N THR A 182 8.97 11.96 -10.94
CA THR A 182 8.80 13.39 -11.28
C THR A 182 7.44 13.95 -10.89
N GLY A 183 6.55 13.12 -10.31
CA GLY A 183 5.15 13.46 -10.05
C GLY A 183 4.33 13.66 -11.33
N ILE A 184 4.91 13.37 -12.49
CA ILE A 184 4.28 13.42 -13.80
C ILE A 184 3.94 11.98 -14.19
N GLY A 185 2.65 11.66 -14.30
CA GLY A 185 2.19 10.35 -14.76
C GLY A 185 2.66 10.03 -16.18
N PRO A 186 2.74 8.74 -16.57
CA PRO A 186 3.20 8.35 -17.91
C PRO A 186 2.43 9.03 -19.07
N GLN A 187 1.14 9.30 -18.88
CA GLN A 187 0.31 10.02 -19.86
C GLN A 187 0.67 11.51 -19.95
N GLU A 188 0.88 12.13 -18.81
CA GLU A 188 1.26 13.56 -18.71
C GLU A 188 2.69 13.77 -19.24
N ALA A 189 3.62 12.88 -18.90
CA ALA A 189 4.97 12.88 -19.46
C ALA A 189 4.92 12.69 -20.99
N GLY A 190 4.08 11.81 -21.49
CA GLY A 190 3.86 11.62 -22.94
C GLY A 190 3.34 12.88 -23.63
N THR A 191 2.42 13.60 -23.00
CA THR A 191 1.87 14.87 -23.51
C THR A 191 2.94 15.95 -23.54
N ILE A 192 3.69 16.13 -22.46
CA ILE A 192 4.80 17.11 -22.38
C ILE A 192 5.88 16.81 -23.41
N VAL A 193 6.25 15.55 -23.59
CA VAL A 193 7.23 15.16 -24.61
C VAL A 193 6.69 15.41 -26.01
N ALA A 194 5.41 15.12 -26.29
CA ALA A 194 4.81 15.40 -27.59
C ALA A 194 4.78 16.92 -27.91
N GLU A 195 4.42 17.75 -26.95
CA GLU A 195 4.44 19.22 -27.09
C GLU A 195 5.86 19.74 -27.30
N LEU A 196 6.85 19.24 -26.57
CA LEU A 196 8.26 19.60 -26.78
C LEU A 196 8.78 19.16 -28.16
N VAL A 197 8.38 17.99 -28.64
CA VAL A 197 8.73 17.53 -29.99
C VAL A 197 8.08 18.41 -31.06
N GLU A 198 6.83 18.79 -30.89
CA GLU A 198 6.13 19.70 -31.83
C GLU A 198 6.74 21.10 -31.84
N GLN A 199 7.08 21.61 -30.67
CA GLN A 199 7.59 22.99 -30.53
C GLN A 199 9.06 23.12 -30.92
N PHE A 200 9.89 22.11 -30.66
CA PHE A 200 11.34 22.19 -30.80
C PHE A 200 11.96 21.11 -31.69
N GLY A 201 11.23 20.07 -32.07
CA GLY A 201 11.77 18.93 -32.82
C GLY A 201 12.36 19.26 -34.19
N GLY A 202 11.97 20.39 -34.79
CA GLY A 202 12.54 20.90 -36.05
C GLY A 202 13.81 21.75 -35.89
N THR A 203 14.22 22.04 -34.64
CA THR A 203 15.29 23.00 -34.34
C THR A 203 16.62 22.29 -34.03
N TYR A 204 16.61 20.97 -33.80
CA TYR A 204 17.80 20.22 -33.39
C TYR A 204 18.39 19.41 -34.58
N ALA A 205 19.69 19.52 -34.74
CA ALA A 205 20.40 18.82 -35.83
C ALA A 205 20.62 17.32 -35.54
N THR A 206 20.54 16.89 -34.28
CA THR A 206 20.71 15.47 -33.89
C THR A 206 19.82 15.11 -32.70
N GLY A 207 19.48 13.80 -32.58
CA GLY A 207 18.71 13.26 -31.46
C GLY A 207 19.42 13.44 -30.10
N GLU A 208 20.76 13.49 -30.10
CA GLU A 208 21.54 13.73 -28.87
C GLU A 208 21.36 15.15 -28.34
N GLN A 209 21.32 16.17 -29.23
CA GLN A 209 21.06 17.57 -28.85
C GLN A 209 19.65 17.72 -28.28
N PHE A 210 18.66 17.07 -28.88
CA PHE A 210 17.28 17.06 -28.37
C PHE A 210 17.20 16.42 -26.96
N THR A 211 17.85 15.28 -26.77
CA THR A 211 17.87 14.59 -25.46
C THR A 211 18.56 15.42 -24.39
N ALA A 212 19.65 16.10 -24.72
CA ALA A 212 20.37 16.99 -23.79
C ALA A 212 19.50 18.18 -23.35
N GLU A 213 18.77 18.80 -24.29
CA GLU A 213 17.89 19.95 -24.00
C GLU A 213 16.65 19.54 -23.18
N VAL A 214 16.03 18.41 -23.50
CA VAL A 214 14.93 17.85 -22.68
C VAL A 214 15.39 17.58 -21.26
N SER A 215 16.57 16.98 -21.08
CA SER A 215 17.15 16.75 -19.76
C SER A 215 17.44 18.05 -19.00
N PHE A 216 17.91 19.08 -19.66
CA PHE A 216 18.14 20.41 -19.09
C PHE A 216 16.84 21.09 -18.66
N LEU A 217 15.79 21.04 -19.47
CA LEU A 217 14.48 21.62 -19.17
C LEU A 217 13.80 20.90 -18.00
N LEU A 218 13.88 19.58 -17.95
CA LEU A 218 13.41 18.77 -16.81
C LEU A 218 14.14 19.14 -15.52
N GLY A 219 15.46 19.38 -15.59
CA GLY A 219 16.25 19.88 -14.44
C GLY A 219 15.77 21.24 -13.94
N LYS A 220 15.46 22.17 -14.85
CA LYS A 220 14.90 23.51 -14.49
C LYS A 220 13.51 23.41 -13.86
N LEU A 221 12.62 22.56 -14.39
CA LEU A 221 11.29 22.34 -13.83
C LEU A 221 11.35 21.76 -12.41
N ARG A 222 12.29 20.84 -12.15
CA ARG A 222 12.57 20.35 -10.79
C ARG A 222 12.97 21.45 -9.84
N ALA A 223 13.92 22.30 -10.24
CA ALA A 223 14.42 23.40 -9.41
C ALA A 223 13.32 24.44 -9.11
N LEU A 224 12.42 24.73 -10.06
CA LEU A 224 11.29 25.64 -9.84
C LEU A 224 10.29 25.06 -8.84
N ARG A 225 9.99 23.77 -8.92
CA ARG A 225 9.09 23.08 -7.98
C ARG A 225 9.67 23.04 -6.57
N GLU A 226 10.97 22.78 -6.43
CA GLU A 226 11.67 22.83 -5.13
C GLU A 226 11.63 24.23 -4.50
N ALA A 227 11.69 25.28 -5.32
CA ALA A 227 11.60 26.66 -4.86
C ALA A 227 10.16 27.05 -4.42
N GLU A 228 9.13 26.53 -5.07
CA GLU A 228 7.73 26.75 -4.67
C GLU A 228 7.40 26.08 -3.33
N VAL A 229 7.86 24.84 -3.13
CA VAL A 229 7.65 24.09 -1.87
C VAL A 229 8.41 24.69 -0.68
N ALA A 230 9.50 25.44 -0.93
CA ALA A 230 10.29 26.12 0.12
C ALA A 230 9.67 27.46 0.58
N HIS A 231 8.62 27.94 -0.07
CA HIS A 231 7.94 29.21 0.21
C HIS A 231 6.52 29.04 0.79
N GLU A 232 6.02 27.81 0.97
CA GLU A 232 4.82 27.44 1.74
C GLU A 232 5.21 26.95 3.15
#